data_8ac1ca83ed75dfad6ea68cd459daf2e0
#
_entry.id   8ac1ca83ed75dfad6ea68cd459daf2e0
#
_cell.length_a   1.000
_cell.length_b   1.000
_cell.length_c   1.000
_cell.angle_alpha   90.00
_cell.angle_beta   90.00
_cell.angle_gamma   90.00
#
_symmetry.space_group_name_H-M   'P 1'
#
loop_
_entity.id
_entity.type
_entity.pdbx_description
1 polymer ?
#
loop_
_entity_poly.entity_id
_entity_poly.type
_entity_poly.pdbx_seq_one_letter_code
_entity_poly.pdbx_strand_id
1 'polypeptide(L)'
;MLRQRQQLNQEDLAQKLNITRSKLALLESGNTKNPQVRDMLNLSLIFGVSVDTLLKIDLGNLSEPQILELETGNDAYIAGAKIRVLATTIDKDNNEQIELVPEKAKAGYRSSYSDPQWIAELPRYSLPGLSKHRKYRIFPITGDSMLPYPNSCYIVGEYVEDWSHLKNDSLCVLILKNEGADFVFKQIENRISDKKAFVAKSLNLLYQPYEIPVVDIIEIWKYKAHLANTITQEAVDISHEKLLEMMHDIKLNIDNINKKLKN
;
A
#
# COMPACT_ATOMS: atom_id res chain seq x y z
N MET A 1 15.73 -11.05 22.21
CA MET A 1 14.60 -11.70 21.52
C MET A 1 15.06 -12.46 20.27
N LEU A 2 15.54 -11.84 19.16
CA LEU A 2 15.99 -12.55 17.93
C LEU A 2 17.00 -13.66 18.19
N ARG A 3 17.99 -13.40 19.05
CA ARG A 3 18.99 -14.40 19.46
C ARG A 3 18.38 -15.66 20.08
N GLN A 4 17.41 -15.47 21.00
CA GLN A 4 16.72 -16.57 21.67
C GLN A 4 15.91 -17.44 20.70
N ARG A 5 15.31 -16.83 19.69
CA ARG A 5 14.58 -17.54 18.63
C ARG A 5 15.50 -18.42 17.79
N GLN A 6 16.73 -17.96 17.54
CA GLN A 6 17.75 -18.76 16.87
C GLN A 6 18.50 -19.72 17.82
N GLN A 7 18.04 -19.86 19.07
CA GLN A 7 18.61 -20.73 20.10
C GLN A 7 20.10 -20.45 20.39
N LEU A 8 20.58 -19.22 20.11
CA LEU A 8 21.94 -18.81 20.40
C LEU A 8 22.05 -18.30 21.84
N ASN A 9 23.12 -18.65 22.56
CA ASN A 9 23.48 -17.99 23.79
C ASN A 9 24.26 -16.68 23.51
N GLN A 10 24.52 -15.86 24.55
CA GLN A 10 25.25 -14.59 24.37
C GLN A 10 26.71 -14.79 23.96
N GLU A 11 27.34 -15.87 24.37
CA GLU A 11 28.73 -16.17 24.02
C GLU A 11 28.84 -16.53 22.54
N ASP A 12 27.92 -17.40 22.04
CA ASP A 12 27.91 -17.82 20.64
C ASP A 12 27.66 -16.64 19.69
N LEU A 13 26.73 -15.76 20.05
CA LEU A 13 26.46 -14.57 19.23
C LEU A 13 27.62 -13.56 19.27
N ALA A 14 28.22 -13.35 20.44
CA ALA A 14 29.37 -12.46 20.59
C ALA A 14 30.57 -12.95 19.76
N GLN A 15 30.80 -14.26 19.73
CA GLN A 15 31.83 -14.88 18.89
C GLN A 15 31.54 -14.68 17.40
N LYS A 16 30.29 -14.93 16.95
CA LYS A 16 29.89 -14.70 15.57
C LYS A 16 30.05 -13.24 15.13
N LEU A 17 29.82 -12.29 16.04
CA LEU A 17 29.97 -10.86 15.79
C LEU A 17 31.44 -10.37 15.91
N ASN A 18 32.33 -11.22 16.43
CA ASN A 18 33.70 -10.85 16.80
C ASN A 18 33.78 -9.67 17.77
N ILE A 19 32.93 -9.71 18.79
CA ILE A 19 32.86 -8.73 19.91
C ILE A 19 32.89 -9.45 21.26
N THR A 20 33.09 -8.70 22.35
CA THR A 20 33.02 -9.30 23.69
C THR A 20 31.58 -9.52 24.12
N ARG A 21 31.34 -10.56 24.94
CA ARG A 21 30.04 -10.83 25.53
C ARG A 21 29.48 -9.61 26.29
N SER A 22 30.34 -8.88 27.03
CA SER A 22 29.96 -7.68 27.76
C SER A 22 29.46 -6.57 26.82
N LYS A 23 30.10 -6.39 25.67
CA LYS A 23 29.66 -5.44 24.65
C LYS A 23 28.31 -5.86 24.07
N LEU A 24 28.09 -7.14 23.78
CA LEU A 24 26.80 -7.66 23.31
C LEU A 24 25.69 -7.45 24.34
N ALA A 25 25.96 -7.71 25.63
CA ALA A 25 24.99 -7.49 26.71
C ALA A 25 24.55 -6.02 26.82
N LEU A 26 25.48 -5.07 26.62
CA LEU A 26 25.17 -3.64 26.57
C LEU A 26 24.31 -3.25 25.34
N LEU A 27 24.55 -3.88 24.19
CA LEU A 27 23.73 -3.69 22.99
C LEU A 27 22.31 -4.25 23.20
N GLU A 28 22.19 -5.48 23.73
CA GLU A 28 20.89 -6.13 23.98
C GLU A 28 20.04 -5.41 25.04
N SER A 29 20.69 -4.78 26.02
CA SER A 29 19.98 -4.03 27.09
C SER A 29 19.58 -2.61 26.69
N GLY A 30 19.96 -2.15 25.47
CA GLY A 30 19.71 -0.79 25.02
C GLY A 30 20.56 0.30 25.74
N ASN A 31 21.53 -0.10 26.57
CA ASN A 31 22.39 0.84 27.28
C ASN A 31 23.45 1.50 26.39
N THR A 32 23.64 0.98 25.18
CA THR A 32 24.55 1.57 24.18
C THR A 32 23.82 2.63 23.39
N LYS A 33 24.02 3.90 23.71
CA LYS A 33 23.38 5.04 23.01
C LYS A 33 23.81 5.17 21.53
N ASN A 34 25.07 4.87 21.23
CA ASN A 34 25.66 4.97 19.88
C ASN A 34 26.34 3.64 19.51
N PRO A 35 25.62 2.65 19.03
CA PRO A 35 26.22 1.39 18.59
C PRO A 35 27.11 1.61 17.37
N GLN A 36 28.19 0.87 17.26
CA GLN A 36 29.06 0.95 16.09
C GLN A 36 28.32 0.43 14.85
N VAL A 37 28.43 1.15 13.76
CA VAL A 37 27.80 0.77 12.47
C VAL A 37 28.16 -0.64 12.04
N ARG A 38 29.41 -1.05 12.25
CA ARG A 38 29.89 -2.40 11.94
C ARG A 38 29.14 -3.48 12.72
N ASP A 39 28.88 -3.25 14.00
CA ASP A 39 28.15 -4.21 14.85
C ASP A 39 26.69 -4.33 14.37
N MET A 40 26.07 -3.20 14.00
CA MET A 40 24.71 -3.20 13.48
C MET A 40 24.60 -3.90 12.13
N LEU A 41 25.56 -3.70 11.23
CA LEU A 41 25.61 -4.42 9.95
C LEU A 41 25.79 -5.94 10.16
N ASN A 42 26.66 -6.35 11.07
CA ASN A 42 26.86 -7.76 11.38
C ASN A 42 25.60 -8.39 12.02
N LEU A 43 24.94 -7.69 12.93
CA LEU A 43 23.64 -8.13 13.49
C LEU A 43 22.57 -8.26 12.42
N SER A 44 22.49 -7.28 11.52
CA SER A 44 21.60 -7.30 10.38
C SER A 44 21.80 -8.54 9.50
N LEU A 45 23.04 -8.85 9.17
CA LEU A 45 23.40 -10.03 8.38
C LEU A 45 23.07 -11.37 9.08
N ILE A 46 23.33 -11.45 10.39
CA ILE A 46 23.10 -12.69 11.15
C ILE A 46 21.60 -12.96 11.32
N PHE A 47 20.80 -11.93 11.57
CA PHE A 47 19.39 -12.08 11.84
C PHE A 47 18.50 -11.92 10.60
N GLY A 48 19.06 -11.50 9.46
CA GLY A 48 18.27 -11.21 8.25
C GLY A 48 17.34 -10.00 8.38
N VAL A 49 17.64 -9.06 9.31
CA VAL A 49 16.79 -7.92 9.68
C VAL A 49 17.54 -6.64 9.36
N SER A 50 16.89 -5.60 8.82
CA SER A 50 17.58 -4.37 8.45
C SER A 50 18.15 -3.63 9.66
N VAL A 51 19.22 -2.88 9.44
CA VAL A 51 19.82 -2.01 10.49
C VAL A 51 18.80 -1.01 11.00
N ASP A 52 17.93 -0.53 10.13
CA ASP A 52 16.90 0.45 10.46
C ASP A 52 15.83 -0.12 11.41
N THR A 53 15.40 -1.35 11.18
CA THR A 53 14.51 -2.10 12.10
C THR A 53 15.19 -2.34 13.44
N LEU A 54 16.47 -2.74 13.45
CA LEU A 54 17.21 -2.94 14.69
C LEU A 54 17.34 -1.68 15.54
N LEU A 55 17.38 -0.49 14.91
CA LEU A 55 17.57 0.80 15.60
C LEU A 55 16.27 1.49 15.97
N LYS A 56 15.18 1.31 15.21
CA LYS A 56 13.96 2.10 15.34
C LYS A 56 12.78 1.33 15.93
N ILE A 57 12.79 0.00 15.86
CA ILE A 57 11.65 -0.81 16.29
C ILE A 57 11.96 -1.52 17.60
N ASP A 58 11.04 -1.39 18.54
CA ASP A 58 11.04 -2.25 19.72
C ASP A 58 10.53 -3.64 19.35
N LEU A 59 11.47 -4.52 19.06
CA LEU A 59 11.19 -5.90 18.67
C LEU A 59 10.41 -6.68 19.73
N GLY A 60 10.43 -6.24 21.00
CA GLY A 60 9.68 -6.86 22.09
C GLY A 60 8.18 -6.66 22.00
N ASN A 61 7.74 -5.62 21.28
CA ASN A 61 6.34 -5.27 21.10
C ASN A 61 5.72 -5.85 19.81
N LEU A 62 6.49 -6.62 19.03
CA LEU A 62 5.99 -7.25 17.81
C LEU A 62 5.22 -8.54 18.12
N SER A 63 4.13 -8.76 17.39
CA SER A 63 3.39 -10.02 17.41
C SER A 63 4.16 -11.14 16.67
N GLU A 64 3.87 -12.41 17.00
CA GLU A 64 4.50 -13.56 16.33
C GLU A 64 4.42 -13.51 14.78
N PRO A 65 3.28 -13.18 14.14
CA PRO A 65 3.23 -13.04 12.69
C PRO A 65 4.18 -11.96 12.16
N GLN A 66 4.33 -10.86 12.89
CA GLN A 66 5.22 -9.76 12.50
C GLN A 66 6.70 -10.15 12.58
N ILE A 67 7.04 -10.94 13.60
CA ILE A 67 8.40 -11.46 13.75
C ILE A 67 8.73 -12.46 12.64
N LEU A 68 7.78 -13.34 12.29
CA LEU A 68 7.95 -14.29 11.20
C LEU A 68 8.15 -13.57 9.86
N GLU A 69 7.43 -12.47 9.61
CA GLU A 69 7.65 -11.63 8.43
C GLU A 69 9.06 -11.02 8.41
N LEU A 70 9.59 -10.59 9.55
CA LEU A 70 10.98 -10.12 9.65
C LEU A 70 11.99 -11.22 9.32
N GLU A 71 11.80 -12.43 9.87
CA GLU A 71 12.68 -13.57 9.65
C GLU A 71 12.68 -14.09 8.21
N THR A 72 11.57 -13.87 7.47
CA THR A 72 11.45 -14.23 6.05
C THR A 72 12.01 -13.16 5.10
N GLY A 73 12.67 -12.12 5.63
CA GLY A 73 13.26 -11.03 4.85
C GLY A 73 12.27 -9.94 4.44
N ASN A 74 11.03 -10.01 4.90
CA ASN A 74 10.04 -8.95 4.74
C ASN A 74 10.21 -7.85 5.82
N ASP A 75 11.41 -7.34 5.93
CA ASP A 75 11.83 -6.35 6.94
C ASP A 75 11.30 -4.94 6.64
N ALA A 76 10.00 -4.77 6.72
CA ALA A 76 9.32 -3.56 6.30
C ALA A 76 8.51 -2.90 7.42
N TYR A 77 8.95 -3.07 8.67
CA TYR A 77 8.26 -2.47 9.82
C TYR A 77 8.77 -1.09 10.25
N ILE A 78 9.25 -0.30 9.32
CA ILE A 78 9.36 1.13 9.58
C ILE A 78 7.97 1.69 9.35
N ALA A 79 7.44 2.37 10.35
CA ALA A 79 6.13 3.02 10.36
C ALA A 79 5.76 3.67 9.01
N GLY A 80 5.15 2.91 8.10
CA GLY A 80 4.72 3.36 6.78
C GLY A 80 5.78 3.46 5.67
N ALA A 81 7.08 3.20 5.96
CA ALA A 81 8.13 3.25 4.94
C ALA A 81 8.64 1.83 4.63
N LYS A 82 8.13 1.23 3.58
CA LYS A 82 8.71 0.01 2.99
C LYS A 82 9.73 0.42 1.95
N ILE A 83 11.02 0.31 2.25
CA ILE A 83 12.03 0.36 1.19
C ILE A 83 11.92 -0.95 0.42
N ARG A 84 11.38 -0.88 -0.79
CA ARG A 84 11.36 -1.98 -1.74
C ARG A 84 12.28 -1.66 -2.90
N VAL A 85 13.11 -2.61 -3.24
CA VAL A 85 13.76 -2.59 -4.55
C VAL A 85 12.70 -2.99 -5.56
N LEU A 86 12.05 -2.00 -6.16
CA LEU A 86 11.19 -2.24 -7.31
C LEU A 86 12.08 -2.57 -8.49
N ALA A 87 11.82 -3.71 -9.15
CA ALA A 87 12.47 -4.00 -10.41
C ALA A 87 12.16 -2.85 -11.39
N THR A 88 13.21 -2.21 -11.90
CA THR A 88 13.08 -1.18 -12.93
C THR A 88 13.44 -1.78 -14.27
N THR A 89 12.61 -1.53 -15.26
CA THR A 89 12.87 -1.89 -16.63
C THR A 89 13.08 -0.63 -17.44
N ILE A 90 14.23 -0.56 -18.10
CA ILE A 90 14.61 0.57 -18.96
C ILE A 90 14.62 0.12 -20.41
N ASP A 91 14.23 1.02 -21.32
CA ASP A 91 14.35 0.81 -22.76
C ASP A 91 15.79 1.08 -23.25
N LYS A 92 16.00 0.93 -24.57
CA LYS A 92 17.32 1.15 -25.19
C LYS A 92 17.80 2.61 -25.09
N ASP A 93 16.87 3.53 -24.84
CA ASP A 93 17.12 4.97 -24.72
C ASP A 93 17.19 5.41 -23.23
N ASN A 94 17.33 4.45 -22.31
CA ASN A 94 17.41 4.66 -20.87
C ASN A 94 16.15 5.32 -20.25
N ASN A 95 14.98 5.14 -20.88
CA ASN A 95 13.72 5.57 -20.31
C ASN A 95 13.11 4.44 -19.50
N GLU A 96 12.59 4.78 -18.30
CA GLU A 96 11.83 3.82 -17.52
C GLU A 96 10.54 3.45 -18.26
N GLN A 97 10.33 2.15 -18.41
CA GLN A 97 9.10 1.59 -18.94
C GLN A 97 8.14 1.30 -17.80
N ILE A 98 6.86 1.53 -18.06
CA ILE A 98 5.79 1.38 -17.10
C ILE A 98 5.15 0.01 -17.32
N GLU A 99 5.21 -0.86 -16.32
CA GLU A 99 4.58 -2.16 -16.39
C GLU A 99 3.05 -2.02 -16.29
N LEU A 100 2.34 -2.70 -17.17
CA LEU A 100 0.91 -2.92 -17.08
C LEU A 100 0.66 -4.26 -16.36
N VAL A 101 -0.10 -4.24 -15.29
CA VAL A 101 -0.62 -5.46 -14.67
C VAL A 101 -1.88 -5.89 -15.42
N PRO A 102 -1.85 -6.98 -16.20
CA PRO A 102 -3.04 -7.45 -16.91
C PRO A 102 -4.12 -7.90 -15.91
N GLU A 103 -5.40 -7.83 -16.34
CA GLU A 103 -6.53 -8.32 -15.53
C GLU A 103 -6.32 -9.76 -15.03
N LYS A 104 -5.81 -10.63 -15.92
CA LYS A 104 -5.51 -12.04 -15.61
C LYS A 104 -4.37 -12.22 -14.61
N ALA A 105 -3.53 -11.21 -14.43
CA ALA A 105 -2.38 -11.26 -13.54
C ALA A 105 -2.66 -10.70 -12.13
N LYS A 106 -3.87 -10.20 -11.85
CA LYS A 106 -4.21 -9.61 -10.54
C LYS A 106 -3.93 -10.56 -9.37
N ALA A 107 -4.41 -11.78 -9.44
CA ALA A 107 -4.18 -12.78 -8.39
C ALA A 107 -2.70 -13.12 -8.22
N GLY A 108 -1.97 -13.27 -9.33
CA GLY A 108 -0.53 -13.54 -9.33
C GLY A 108 0.30 -12.34 -8.85
N TYR A 109 -0.18 -11.13 -9.04
CA TYR A 109 0.53 -9.91 -8.59
C TYR A 109 0.80 -9.93 -7.09
N ARG A 110 -0.14 -10.35 -6.27
CA ARG A 110 0.01 -10.38 -4.79
C ARG A 110 1.12 -11.33 -4.32
N SER A 111 1.32 -12.44 -5.01
CA SER A 111 2.38 -13.40 -4.67
C SER A 111 3.74 -13.05 -5.28
N SER A 112 3.75 -12.31 -6.38
CA SER A 112 4.94 -12.10 -7.22
C SER A 112 5.29 -10.62 -7.44
N TYR A 113 4.63 -9.69 -6.73
CA TYR A 113 4.85 -8.23 -6.90
C TYR A 113 6.30 -7.79 -6.65
N SER A 114 7.07 -8.57 -5.91
CA SER A 114 8.49 -8.34 -5.62
C SER A 114 9.43 -9.25 -6.40
N ASP A 115 8.90 -10.17 -7.22
CA ASP A 115 9.72 -11.04 -8.06
C ASP A 115 10.16 -10.29 -9.33
N PRO A 116 11.47 -10.01 -9.51
CA PRO A 116 11.96 -9.31 -10.69
C PRO A 116 11.71 -10.06 -11.99
N GLN A 117 11.71 -11.40 -11.99
CA GLN A 117 11.48 -12.21 -13.19
C GLN A 117 10.03 -12.08 -13.64
N TRP A 118 9.09 -12.20 -12.71
CA TRP A 118 7.67 -12.04 -13.00
C TRP A 118 7.33 -10.61 -13.48
N ILE A 119 7.89 -9.58 -12.83
CA ILE A 119 7.73 -8.18 -13.25
C ILE A 119 8.31 -7.95 -14.66
N ALA A 120 9.41 -8.63 -15.00
CA ALA A 120 10.04 -8.50 -16.31
C ALA A 120 9.17 -9.05 -17.45
N GLU A 121 8.24 -9.97 -17.16
CA GLU A 121 7.33 -10.55 -18.14
C GLU A 121 6.07 -9.69 -18.39
N LEU A 122 5.81 -8.68 -17.54
CA LEU A 122 4.64 -7.81 -17.72
C LEU A 122 4.76 -6.96 -18.99
N PRO A 123 3.64 -6.71 -19.70
CA PRO A 123 3.60 -5.77 -20.80
C PRO A 123 4.06 -4.38 -20.36
N ARG A 124 4.80 -3.68 -21.20
CA ARG A 124 5.42 -2.39 -20.90
C ARG A 124 5.01 -1.32 -21.86
N TYR A 125 4.85 -0.13 -21.31
CA TYR A 125 4.43 1.05 -22.07
C TYR A 125 5.30 2.26 -21.72
N SER A 126 5.45 3.16 -22.67
CA SER A 126 6.02 4.48 -22.43
C SER A 126 4.89 5.51 -22.50
N LEU A 127 4.76 6.33 -21.47
CA LEU A 127 3.77 7.41 -21.42
C LEU A 127 4.47 8.75 -21.33
N PRO A 128 4.10 9.73 -22.19
CA PRO A 128 4.67 11.07 -22.14
C PRO A 128 4.23 11.82 -20.88
N GLY A 129 5.07 12.74 -20.43
CA GLY A 129 4.73 13.66 -19.32
C GLY A 129 4.93 13.11 -17.92
N LEU A 130 5.45 11.88 -17.76
CA LEU A 130 5.80 11.33 -16.48
C LEU A 130 7.28 11.59 -16.13
N SER A 131 7.58 11.73 -14.85
CA SER A 131 8.95 11.97 -14.38
C SER A 131 9.80 10.71 -14.49
N LYS A 132 11.02 10.83 -15.03
CA LYS A 132 11.98 9.73 -15.12
C LYS A 132 12.58 9.30 -13.75
N HIS A 133 12.32 10.08 -12.70
CA HIS A 133 12.85 9.84 -11.35
C HIS A 133 11.81 9.23 -10.40
N ARG A 134 10.67 8.77 -10.93
CA ARG A 134 9.57 8.20 -10.15
C ARG A 134 9.14 6.88 -10.77
N LYS A 135 8.82 5.90 -9.93
CA LYS A 135 8.31 4.61 -10.38
C LYS A 135 6.82 4.66 -10.61
N TYR A 136 6.39 4.16 -11.78
CA TYR A 136 4.99 4.10 -12.17
C TYR A 136 4.58 2.67 -12.49
N ARG A 137 3.30 2.38 -12.36
CA ARG A 137 2.68 1.12 -12.80
C ARG A 137 1.24 1.36 -13.21
N ILE A 138 0.75 0.53 -14.14
CA ILE A 138 -0.60 0.64 -14.70
C ILE A 138 -1.43 -0.50 -14.14
N PHE A 139 -2.58 -0.17 -13.56
CA PHE A 139 -3.50 -1.10 -12.92
C PHE A 139 -4.87 -1.08 -13.59
N PRO A 140 -5.44 -2.23 -13.97
CA PRO A 140 -6.82 -2.31 -14.42
C PRO A 140 -7.76 -2.15 -13.23
N ILE A 141 -8.76 -1.30 -13.36
CA ILE A 141 -9.77 -1.04 -12.33
C ILE A 141 -11.13 -1.41 -12.87
N THR A 142 -11.91 -2.12 -12.07
CA THR A 142 -13.27 -2.57 -12.39
C THR A 142 -14.26 -2.05 -11.37
N GLY A 143 -15.52 -1.93 -11.77
CA GLY A 143 -16.61 -1.45 -10.94
C GLY A 143 -16.91 0.04 -11.15
N ASP A 144 -17.89 0.53 -10.40
CA ASP A 144 -18.47 1.88 -10.51
C ASP A 144 -18.27 2.72 -9.24
N SER A 145 -17.56 2.19 -8.26
CA SER A 145 -17.33 2.87 -6.98
C SER A 145 -16.55 4.18 -7.09
N MET A 146 -15.83 4.36 -8.19
CA MET A 146 -15.00 5.55 -8.42
C MET A 146 -15.48 6.39 -9.62
N LEU A 147 -16.78 6.38 -9.93
CA LEU A 147 -17.32 7.32 -10.90
C LEU A 147 -16.89 8.76 -10.57
N PRO A 148 -16.45 9.60 -11.56
CA PRO A 148 -16.61 9.43 -13.01
C PRO A 148 -15.53 8.59 -13.71
N TYR A 149 -14.60 7.93 -13.00
CA TYR A 149 -13.65 7.02 -13.66
C TYR A 149 -14.41 5.84 -14.24
N PRO A 150 -14.27 5.57 -15.55
CA PRO A 150 -15.03 4.52 -16.22
C PRO A 150 -14.71 3.12 -15.67
N ASN A 151 -15.71 2.25 -15.65
CA ASN A 151 -15.48 0.83 -15.44
C ASN A 151 -14.50 0.30 -16.49
N SER A 152 -13.60 -0.60 -16.09
CA SER A 152 -12.55 -1.17 -16.94
C SER A 152 -11.52 -0.15 -17.48
N CYS A 153 -11.33 0.97 -16.79
CA CYS A 153 -10.23 1.87 -17.08
C CYS A 153 -8.91 1.38 -16.45
N TYR A 154 -7.81 1.95 -16.92
CA TYR A 154 -6.48 1.70 -16.39
C TYR A 154 -6.00 2.92 -15.63
N ILE A 155 -5.54 2.73 -14.40
CA ILE A 155 -4.98 3.79 -13.57
C ILE A 155 -3.46 3.72 -13.60
N VAL A 156 -2.83 4.83 -13.96
CA VAL A 156 -1.39 5.02 -13.82
C VAL A 156 -1.11 5.53 -12.42
N GLY A 157 -0.47 4.71 -11.62
CA GLY A 157 -0.08 5.03 -10.25
C GLY A 157 1.40 5.32 -10.13
N GLU A 158 1.76 6.32 -9.33
CA GLU A 158 3.13 6.59 -8.85
C GLU A 158 3.33 5.89 -7.53
N TYR A 159 4.42 5.14 -7.39
CA TYR A 159 4.75 4.41 -6.15
C TYR A 159 4.94 5.36 -4.98
N VAL A 160 4.32 5.05 -3.85
CA VAL A 160 4.44 5.81 -2.61
C VAL A 160 5.39 5.08 -1.67
N GLU A 161 6.57 5.64 -1.46
CA GLU A 161 7.59 5.10 -0.56
C GLU A 161 7.21 5.34 0.91
N ASP A 162 6.81 6.56 1.23
CA ASP A 162 6.46 6.97 2.59
C ASP A 162 4.95 7.22 2.71
N TRP A 163 4.27 6.28 3.31
CA TRP A 163 2.82 6.33 3.51
C TRP A 163 2.39 7.31 4.60
N SER A 164 3.29 7.62 5.56
CA SER A 164 2.99 8.54 6.67
C SER A 164 2.73 9.96 6.20
N HIS A 165 3.39 10.37 5.11
CA HIS A 165 3.26 11.69 4.51
C HIS A 165 2.24 11.77 3.36
N LEU A 166 1.49 10.69 3.13
CA LEU A 166 0.46 10.70 2.10
C LEU A 166 -0.68 11.63 2.51
N LYS A 167 -0.96 12.61 1.66
CA LYS A 167 -1.97 13.64 1.94
C LYS A 167 -3.38 13.05 1.91
N ASN A 168 -4.25 13.58 2.76
CA ASN A 168 -5.68 13.28 2.71
C ASN A 168 -6.25 13.63 1.33
N ASP A 169 -7.33 12.95 0.98
CA ASP A 169 -8.04 13.07 -0.29
C ASP A 169 -7.21 12.70 -1.53
N SER A 170 -6.05 12.05 -1.33
CA SER A 170 -5.28 11.48 -2.44
C SER A 170 -6.01 10.29 -3.03
N LEU A 171 -6.11 10.25 -4.37
CA LEU A 171 -6.58 9.07 -5.08
C LEU A 171 -5.44 8.06 -5.19
N CYS A 172 -5.70 6.83 -4.76
CA CYS A 172 -4.66 5.80 -4.70
C CYS A 172 -5.20 4.43 -5.11
N VAL A 173 -4.35 3.66 -5.78
CA VAL A 173 -4.52 2.22 -5.90
C VAL A 173 -3.79 1.57 -4.73
N LEU A 174 -4.52 0.79 -3.94
CA LEU A 174 -3.97 0.01 -2.84
C LEU A 174 -3.97 -1.46 -3.24
N ILE A 175 -2.85 -2.12 -3.01
CA ILE A 175 -2.70 -3.56 -3.16
C ILE A 175 -2.83 -4.18 -1.78
N LEU A 176 -3.78 -5.08 -1.60
CA LEU A 176 -4.11 -5.65 -0.30
C LEU A 176 -3.65 -7.10 -0.19
N LYS A 177 -3.39 -7.57 1.05
CA LYS A 177 -2.99 -8.95 1.35
C LYS A 177 -4.15 -9.94 1.24
N ASN A 178 -5.39 -9.48 1.51
CA ASN A 178 -6.55 -10.35 1.66
C ASN A 178 -7.05 -10.87 0.30
N GLU A 179 -7.47 -12.14 0.29
CA GLU A 179 -8.11 -12.77 -0.86
C GLU A 179 -9.47 -12.11 -1.14
N GLY A 180 -9.71 -11.73 -2.40
CA GLY A 180 -10.98 -11.13 -2.85
C GLY A 180 -10.97 -9.62 -3.06
N ALA A 181 -9.99 -8.88 -2.56
CA ALA A 181 -9.80 -7.46 -2.85
C ALA A 181 -8.50 -7.28 -3.63
N ASP A 182 -8.54 -7.41 -4.97
CA ASP A 182 -7.33 -7.39 -5.80
C ASP A 182 -6.63 -6.02 -5.77
N PHE A 183 -7.17 -5.05 -6.50
CA PHE A 183 -6.69 -3.67 -6.53
C PHE A 183 -7.83 -2.75 -6.13
N VAL A 184 -7.62 -2.00 -5.06
CA VAL A 184 -8.62 -1.09 -4.53
C VAL A 184 -8.25 0.33 -4.94
N PHE A 185 -9.01 0.92 -5.89
CA PHE A 185 -8.84 2.34 -6.24
C PHE A 185 -9.82 3.16 -5.42
N LYS A 186 -9.29 4.05 -4.56
CA LYS A 186 -10.08 4.87 -3.63
C LYS A 186 -9.44 6.23 -3.39
N GLN A 187 -10.23 7.16 -2.91
CA GLN A 187 -9.76 8.34 -2.23
C GLN A 187 -9.42 7.96 -0.78
N ILE A 188 -8.28 8.35 -0.28
CA ILE A 188 -7.83 7.92 1.04
C ILE A 188 -7.71 9.08 2.02
N GLU A 189 -8.07 8.82 3.27
CA GLU A 189 -7.77 9.66 4.42
C GLU A 189 -6.71 8.95 5.27
N ASN A 190 -5.62 9.65 5.55
CA ASN A 190 -4.49 9.10 6.29
C ASN A 190 -4.74 9.18 7.79
N ARG A 191 -4.93 8.03 8.43
CA ARG A 191 -5.12 7.85 9.88
C ARG A 191 -4.04 6.97 10.50
N ILE A 192 -2.85 6.95 9.88
CA ILE A 192 -1.74 6.10 10.38
C ILE A 192 -1.34 6.49 11.80
N SER A 193 -1.30 7.79 12.10
CA SER A 193 -0.83 8.31 13.38
C SER A 193 -1.72 7.90 14.57
N ASP A 194 -3.03 7.88 14.37
CA ASP A 194 -4.02 7.63 15.42
C ASP A 194 -4.60 6.21 15.38
N LYS A 195 -4.85 5.66 14.19
CA LYS A 195 -5.55 4.37 14.03
C LYS A 195 -4.73 3.27 13.39
N LYS A 196 -3.52 3.55 12.92
CA LYS A 196 -2.72 2.61 12.10
C LYS A 196 -3.48 2.09 10.87
N ALA A 197 -4.30 2.95 10.28
CA ALA A 197 -5.19 2.63 9.17
C ALA A 197 -5.30 3.79 8.18
N PHE A 198 -5.79 3.48 6.98
CA PHE A 198 -6.35 4.46 6.06
C PHE A 198 -7.87 4.31 6.03
N VAL A 199 -8.59 5.42 5.88
CA VAL A 199 -10.02 5.37 5.53
C VAL A 199 -10.13 5.47 4.01
N ALA A 200 -10.69 4.43 3.40
CA ALA A 200 -10.93 4.35 1.96
C ALA A 200 -12.32 4.88 1.64
N LYS A 201 -12.39 5.92 0.82
CA LYS A 201 -13.61 6.58 0.38
C LYS A 201 -13.81 6.36 -1.10
N SER A 202 -15.04 6.05 -1.50
CA SER A 202 -15.45 6.02 -2.90
C SER A 202 -15.86 7.41 -3.36
N LEU A 203 -15.62 7.75 -4.62
CA LEU A 203 -16.18 8.97 -5.21
C LEU A 203 -17.68 8.82 -5.46
N ASN A 204 -18.13 7.61 -5.77
CA ASN A 204 -19.56 7.30 -5.82
C ASN A 204 -20.11 7.17 -4.39
N LEU A 205 -20.97 8.11 -3.99
CA LEU A 205 -21.52 8.23 -2.64
C LEU A 205 -22.45 7.08 -2.22
N LEU A 206 -22.81 6.18 -3.14
CA LEU A 206 -23.57 4.96 -2.80
C LEU A 206 -22.72 3.96 -2.00
N TYR A 207 -21.39 4.10 -2.03
CA TYR A 207 -20.48 3.23 -1.33
C TYR A 207 -19.98 3.87 -0.03
N GLN A 208 -20.23 3.21 1.08
CA GLN A 208 -19.79 3.69 2.39
C GLN A 208 -18.26 3.63 2.54
N PRO A 209 -17.65 4.61 3.21
CA PRO A 209 -16.25 4.56 3.58
C PRO A 209 -15.94 3.37 4.51
N TYR A 210 -14.74 2.82 4.42
CA TYR A 210 -14.29 1.75 5.31
C TYR A 210 -12.81 1.90 5.67
N GLU A 211 -12.40 1.33 6.80
CA GLU A 211 -11.02 1.37 7.27
C GLU A 211 -10.21 0.20 6.67
N ILE A 212 -8.96 0.50 6.27
CA ILE A 212 -7.99 -0.49 5.81
C ILE A 212 -6.79 -0.39 6.74
N PRO A 213 -6.54 -1.41 7.59
CA PRO A 213 -5.34 -1.45 8.42
C PRO A 213 -4.06 -1.41 7.59
N VAL A 214 -3.05 -0.65 8.04
CA VAL A 214 -1.76 -0.55 7.33
C VAL A 214 -1.12 -1.93 7.14
N VAL A 215 -1.31 -2.84 8.09
CA VAL A 215 -0.78 -4.21 8.04
C VAL A 215 -1.35 -5.04 6.88
N ASP A 216 -2.53 -4.70 6.39
CA ASP A 216 -3.19 -5.39 5.28
C ASP A 216 -2.79 -4.84 3.91
N ILE A 217 -2.01 -3.77 3.87
CA ILE A 217 -1.59 -3.12 2.64
C ILE A 217 -0.21 -3.64 2.22
N ILE A 218 -0.09 -4.00 0.95
CA ILE A 218 1.16 -4.43 0.32
C ILE A 218 1.87 -3.23 -0.31
N GLU A 219 1.16 -2.47 -1.14
CA GLU A 219 1.67 -1.31 -1.88
C GLU A 219 0.62 -0.22 -1.97
N ILE A 220 1.08 1.02 -2.07
CA ILE A 220 0.24 2.17 -2.39
C ILE A 220 0.81 2.88 -3.61
N TRP A 221 -0.07 3.13 -4.59
CA TRP A 221 0.24 3.82 -5.83
C TRP A 221 -0.65 5.05 -5.96
N LYS A 222 -0.07 6.23 -5.87
CA LYS A 222 -0.81 7.49 -5.99
C LYS A 222 -1.19 7.75 -7.44
N TYR A 223 -2.44 8.07 -7.68
CA TYR A 223 -2.95 8.41 -9.01
C TYR A 223 -2.14 9.53 -9.70
N LYS A 224 -1.85 9.32 -10.98
CA LYS A 224 -1.22 10.30 -11.88
C LYS A 224 -2.04 10.55 -13.14
N ALA A 225 -2.54 9.49 -13.75
CA ALA A 225 -3.32 9.54 -14.97
C ALA A 225 -4.24 8.32 -15.05
N HIS A 226 -5.17 8.33 -16.00
CA HIS A 226 -5.92 7.15 -16.37
C HIS A 226 -6.02 7.03 -17.88
N LEU A 227 -6.21 5.80 -18.34
CA LEU A 227 -6.46 5.45 -19.74
C LEU A 227 -7.82 4.78 -19.80
N ALA A 228 -8.70 5.29 -20.61
CA ALA A 228 -10.04 4.77 -20.80
C ALA A 228 -10.38 4.72 -22.28
N ASN A 229 -11.04 3.64 -22.69
CA ASN A 229 -11.53 3.47 -24.05
C ASN A 229 -12.90 4.13 -24.28
N THR A 230 -13.54 4.55 -23.20
CA THR A 230 -14.86 5.19 -23.22
C THR A 230 -14.77 6.55 -22.54
N ILE A 231 -15.47 7.51 -23.08
CA ILE A 231 -15.73 8.77 -22.39
C ILE A 231 -16.94 8.49 -21.49
N THR A 232 -16.77 8.59 -20.18
CA THR A 232 -17.94 8.73 -19.31
C THR A 232 -18.61 10.02 -19.72
N GLN A 233 -19.88 9.94 -20.12
CA GLN A 233 -20.71 11.14 -20.05
C GLN A 233 -20.54 11.65 -18.61
N GLU A 234 -20.13 12.91 -18.48
CA GLU A 234 -20.05 13.57 -17.18
C GLU A 234 -21.33 13.19 -16.44
N ALA A 235 -21.17 12.69 -15.22
CA ALA A 235 -22.31 12.47 -14.35
C ALA A 235 -23.14 13.77 -14.47
N VAL A 236 -24.33 13.67 -15.01
CA VAL A 236 -25.20 14.82 -15.22
C VAL A 236 -25.16 15.51 -13.88
N ASP A 237 -24.59 16.69 -13.85
CA ASP A 237 -24.55 17.52 -12.66
C ASP A 237 -26.01 17.81 -12.39
N ILE A 238 -26.64 16.91 -11.61
CA ILE A 238 -28.03 17.07 -11.21
C ILE A 238 -27.95 18.29 -10.31
N SER A 239 -28.30 19.44 -10.87
CA SER A 239 -28.29 20.68 -10.12
C SER A 239 -29.03 20.42 -8.82
N HIS A 240 -28.57 21.02 -7.73
CA HIS A 240 -29.22 20.87 -6.43
C HIS A 240 -30.74 21.14 -6.52
N GLU A 241 -31.13 22.02 -7.41
CA GLU A 241 -32.54 22.31 -7.76
C GLU A 241 -33.26 21.09 -8.34
N LYS A 242 -32.64 20.38 -9.29
CA LYS A 242 -33.27 19.20 -9.91
C LYS A 242 -33.34 18.01 -8.94
N LEU A 243 -32.39 17.90 -8.02
CA LEU A 243 -32.46 16.93 -6.94
C LEU A 243 -33.62 17.25 -5.98
N LEU A 244 -33.81 18.53 -5.64
CA LEU A 244 -34.92 19.01 -4.80
C LEU A 244 -36.29 18.80 -5.48
N GLU A 245 -36.39 19.03 -6.79
CA GLU A 245 -37.61 18.73 -7.58
C GLU A 245 -37.93 17.23 -7.52
N MET A 246 -36.96 16.36 -7.78
CA MET A 246 -37.15 14.90 -7.71
C MET A 246 -37.55 14.43 -6.31
N MET A 247 -36.95 14.98 -5.25
CA MET A 247 -37.36 14.71 -3.86
C MET A 247 -38.76 15.18 -3.55
N HIS A 248 -39.17 16.34 -4.09
CA HIS A 248 -40.53 16.87 -3.94
C HIS A 248 -41.56 15.95 -4.61
N ASP A 249 -41.28 15.49 -5.84
CA ASP A 249 -42.14 14.56 -6.57
C ASP A 249 -42.29 13.21 -5.87
N ILE A 250 -41.20 12.68 -5.33
CA ILE A 250 -41.22 11.45 -4.53
C ILE A 250 -42.11 11.63 -3.30
N LYS A 251 -41.99 12.75 -2.59
CA LYS A 251 -42.82 13.05 -1.42
C LYS A 251 -44.29 13.14 -1.79
N LEU A 252 -44.64 13.84 -2.87
CA LEU A 252 -46.03 13.92 -3.37
C LEU A 252 -46.60 12.55 -3.72
N ASN A 253 -45.80 11.70 -4.35
CA ASN A 253 -46.22 10.34 -4.70
C ASN A 253 -46.45 9.49 -3.45
N ILE A 254 -45.58 9.58 -2.42
CA ILE A 254 -45.77 8.90 -1.14
C ILE A 254 -47.03 9.35 -0.44
N ASP A 255 -47.29 10.67 -0.41
CA ASP A 255 -48.50 11.23 0.20
C ASP A 255 -49.78 10.76 -0.53
N ASN A 256 -49.75 10.66 -1.85
CA ASN A 256 -50.85 10.14 -2.65
C ASN A 256 -51.11 8.63 -2.41
N ILE A 257 -50.06 7.83 -2.25
CA ILE A 257 -50.17 6.42 -1.91
C ILE A 257 -50.75 6.26 -0.50
N ASN A 258 -50.29 7.03 0.46
CA ASN A 258 -50.80 7.01 1.83
C ASN A 258 -52.27 7.43 1.93
N LYS A 259 -52.72 8.38 1.09
CA LYS A 259 -54.16 8.73 1.00
C LYS A 259 -55.01 7.60 0.42
N LYS A 260 -54.49 6.86 -0.59
CA LYS A 260 -55.20 5.72 -1.19
C LYS A 260 -55.27 4.50 -0.27
N LEU A 261 -54.35 4.34 0.68
CA LEU A 261 -54.35 3.26 1.65
C LEU A 261 -55.23 3.53 2.88
N LYS A 262 -55.70 4.76 3.06
CA LYS A 262 -56.58 5.17 4.17
C LYS A 262 -58.08 5.27 3.79
N ASN A 263 -58.39 5.08 2.52
CA ASN A 263 -59.73 4.94 1.98
C ASN A 263 -60.00 3.49 1.58
#